data_fdd26b5a226586b81d0fbf846bb1a1e6
#
_entry.id   fdd26b5a226586b81d0fbf846bb1a1e6
#
_cell.length_a   1.000
_cell.length_b   1.000
_cell.length_c   1.000
_cell.angle_alpha   90.00
_cell.angle_beta   90.00
_cell.angle_gamma   90.00
#
_symmetry.space_group_name_H-M   'P 1'
#
loop_
_entity.id
_entity.type
_entity.pdbx_description
1 polymer ?
#
loop_
_entity_poly.entity_id
_entity_poly.type
_entity_poly.pdbx_seq_one_letter_code
_entity_poly.pdbx_strand_id
1 'polypeptide(L)'
;METEITNMCLITNGDKVLVQHRLPKGTDSWSGLTFPGGHLNPGESIVDSCIREVYEETNLKISNVKSCGFVQWYNPVKKSQYLVFLFSTNTFTGNLQSSHEGKMEWMTLDEMRKGKLAPNMEKYIAVFLNDHIIQSYGISKQGLMNVTNTGDTI
;
A
#
# COMPACT_ATOMS: atom_id res chain seq x y z
N MET A 1 13.61 -2.00 -19.93
CA MET A 1 12.26 -2.07 -19.31
C MET A 1 12.21 -1.10 -18.17
N GLU A 2 11.15 -0.32 -18.09
CA GLU A 2 10.95 0.63 -17.01
C GLU A 2 10.42 -0.07 -15.75
N THR A 3 10.95 0.30 -14.59
CA THR A 3 10.51 -0.21 -13.28
C THR A 3 10.21 0.95 -12.35
N GLU A 4 8.98 0.99 -11.84
CA GLU A 4 8.60 1.92 -10.78
C GLU A 4 8.63 1.22 -9.43
N ILE A 5 9.20 1.88 -8.43
CA ILE A 5 9.28 1.37 -7.06
C ILE A 5 8.46 2.29 -6.15
N THR A 6 7.54 1.68 -5.43
CA THR A 6 6.64 2.39 -4.51
C THR A 6 6.56 1.66 -3.18
N ASN A 7 5.83 2.24 -2.26
CA ASN A 7 5.56 1.67 -0.96
C ASN A 7 4.09 1.86 -0.57
N MET A 8 3.64 1.06 0.38
CA MET A 8 2.34 1.19 1.00
C MET A 8 2.49 0.80 2.47
N CYS A 9 1.83 1.52 3.37
CA CYS A 9 1.99 1.31 4.81
C CYS A 9 0.66 1.06 5.51
N LEU A 10 0.57 -0.06 6.21
CA LEU A 10 -0.52 -0.36 7.12
C LEU A 10 -0.16 0.21 8.50
N ILE A 11 -0.87 1.24 8.93
CA ILE A 11 -0.68 1.87 10.23
C ILE A 11 -1.85 1.48 11.12
N THR A 12 -1.56 0.87 12.27
CA THR A 12 -2.59 0.41 13.20
C THR A 12 -2.59 1.24 14.48
N ASN A 13 -3.78 1.43 15.04
CA ASN A 13 -3.99 2.06 16.33
C ASN A 13 -5.13 1.31 17.04
N GLY A 14 -4.75 0.37 17.92
CA GLY A 14 -5.72 -0.56 18.52
C GLY A 14 -6.34 -1.45 17.43
N ASP A 15 -7.67 -1.45 17.37
CA ASP A 15 -8.43 -2.21 16.38
C ASP A 15 -8.64 -1.45 15.05
N LYS A 16 -8.09 -0.23 14.94
CA LYS A 16 -8.28 0.61 13.75
C LYS A 16 -7.04 0.65 12.88
N VAL A 17 -7.28 0.82 11.59
CA VAL A 17 -6.25 1.03 10.58
C VAL A 17 -6.45 2.39 9.94
N LEU A 18 -5.36 3.00 9.48
CA LEU A 18 -5.43 4.29 8.79
C LEU A 18 -5.72 4.05 7.32
N VAL A 19 -6.83 4.59 6.85
CA VAL A 19 -7.35 4.39 5.49
C VAL A 19 -7.37 5.71 4.74
N GLN A 20 -6.92 5.66 3.50
CA GLN A 20 -7.01 6.77 2.56
C GLN A 20 -8.19 6.56 1.62
N HIS A 21 -9.04 7.59 1.49
CA HIS A 21 -10.07 7.65 0.45
C HIS A 21 -9.42 8.22 -0.82
N ARG A 22 -8.77 7.36 -1.59
CA ARG A 22 -8.00 7.81 -2.74
C ARG A 22 -8.89 8.30 -3.86
N LEU A 23 -8.54 9.47 -4.38
CA LEU A 23 -9.19 10.08 -5.54
C LEU A 23 -8.39 9.77 -6.80
N PRO A 24 -9.02 9.74 -8.00
CA PRO A 24 -8.29 9.57 -9.25
C PRO A 24 -7.25 10.68 -9.46
N LYS A 25 -6.10 10.32 -10.03
CA LYS A 25 -4.99 11.26 -10.26
C LYS A 25 -4.54 11.20 -11.72
N GLY A 26 -4.48 12.34 -12.41
CA GLY A 26 -3.91 12.44 -13.75
C GLY A 26 -4.49 11.40 -14.71
N THR A 27 -3.63 10.59 -15.32
CA THR A 27 -4.03 9.48 -16.21
C THR A 27 -4.43 8.22 -15.44
N ASP A 28 -4.20 8.19 -14.14
CA ASP A 28 -4.55 7.09 -13.24
C ASP A 28 -5.97 7.31 -12.74
N SER A 29 -6.90 6.47 -13.19
CA SER A 29 -8.32 6.65 -12.91
C SER A 29 -8.83 5.84 -11.71
N TRP A 30 -7.97 5.05 -11.04
CA TRP A 30 -8.45 4.22 -9.94
C TRP A 30 -8.69 5.04 -8.66
N SER A 31 -9.69 4.63 -7.91
CA SER A 31 -10.09 5.27 -6.66
C SER A 31 -10.56 4.22 -5.67
N GLY A 32 -10.79 4.62 -4.43
CA GLY A 32 -11.33 3.77 -3.39
C GLY A 32 -10.47 3.77 -2.13
N LEU A 33 -10.85 2.91 -1.20
CA LEU A 33 -10.18 2.80 0.10
C LEU A 33 -8.88 2.01 -0.04
N THR A 34 -7.81 2.60 0.43
CA THR A 34 -6.46 2.03 0.38
C THR A 34 -5.66 2.48 1.59
N PHE A 35 -4.40 2.06 1.68
CA PHE A 35 -3.47 2.54 2.70
C PHE A 35 -2.55 3.60 2.12
N PRO A 36 -2.01 4.52 2.94
CA PRO A 36 -1.09 5.55 2.45
C PRO A 36 0.22 4.96 1.93
N GLY A 37 0.85 5.66 1.02
CA GLY A 37 2.13 5.30 0.43
C GLY A 37 2.42 6.14 -0.80
N GLY A 38 3.55 5.87 -1.45
CA GLY A 38 3.94 6.62 -2.62
C GLY A 38 5.23 6.14 -3.26
N HIS A 39 5.87 7.00 -4.04
CA HIS A 39 7.01 6.67 -4.89
C HIS A 39 8.34 6.86 -4.17
N LEU A 40 9.29 5.99 -4.52
CA LEU A 40 10.70 6.13 -4.12
C LEU A 40 11.33 7.30 -4.88
N ASN A 41 12.03 8.18 -4.16
CA ASN A 41 12.88 9.20 -4.77
C ASN A 41 14.28 8.64 -5.01
N PRO A 42 14.97 9.10 -6.07
CA PRO A 42 16.34 8.66 -6.30
C PRO A 42 17.25 8.89 -5.09
N GLY A 43 18.02 7.86 -4.72
CA GLY A 43 18.99 7.94 -3.63
C GLY A 43 18.42 7.74 -2.23
N GLU A 44 17.10 7.62 -2.09
CA GLU A 44 16.50 7.40 -0.78
C GLU A 44 16.29 5.89 -0.55
N SER A 45 16.35 5.43 0.71
CA SER A 45 16.00 4.04 1.01
C SER A 45 14.49 3.82 0.89
N ILE A 46 14.07 2.60 0.62
CA ILE A 46 12.64 2.28 0.50
C ILE A 46 11.92 2.53 1.82
N VAL A 47 12.55 2.23 2.96
CA VAL A 47 11.98 2.52 4.28
C VAL A 47 11.83 4.02 4.49
N ASP A 48 12.85 4.81 4.16
CA ASP A 48 12.77 6.27 4.28
C ASP A 48 11.71 6.85 3.37
N SER A 49 11.53 6.30 2.17
CA SER A 49 10.47 6.74 1.26
C SER A 49 9.10 6.50 1.86
N CYS A 50 8.91 5.39 2.53
CA CYS A 50 7.65 5.07 3.22
C CYS A 50 7.38 6.07 4.35
N ILE A 51 8.37 6.32 5.20
CA ILE A 51 8.25 7.28 6.31
C ILE A 51 7.93 8.67 5.78
N ARG A 52 8.60 9.10 4.72
CA ARG A 52 8.37 10.41 4.08
C ARG A 52 6.98 10.52 3.47
N GLU A 53 6.57 9.55 2.66
CA GLU A 53 5.25 9.56 2.01
C GLU A 53 4.11 9.54 3.02
N VAL A 54 4.22 8.72 4.06
CA VAL A 54 3.24 8.72 5.15
C VAL A 54 3.15 10.09 5.80
N TYR A 55 4.28 10.73 6.08
CA TYR A 55 4.29 12.06 6.68
C TYR A 55 3.63 13.08 5.77
N GLU A 56 3.97 13.09 4.48
CA GLU A 56 3.40 14.03 3.50
C GLU A 56 1.89 13.86 3.36
N GLU A 57 1.37 12.63 3.40
CA GLU A 57 -0.04 12.36 3.20
C GLU A 57 -0.88 12.46 4.47
N THR A 58 -0.29 12.20 5.64
CA THR A 58 -1.04 12.03 6.89
C THR A 58 -0.62 12.97 8.01
N ASN A 59 0.53 13.62 7.90
CA ASN A 59 1.19 14.38 8.97
C ASN A 59 1.63 13.50 10.15
N LEU A 60 1.59 12.18 10.03
CA LEU A 60 2.08 11.28 11.07
C LEU A 60 3.53 10.89 10.81
N LYS A 61 4.35 10.96 11.86
CA LYS A 61 5.73 10.51 11.83
C LYS A 61 5.77 9.09 12.39
N ILE A 62 5.98 8.11 11.51
CA ILE A 62 6.00 6.70 11.88
C ILE A 62 7.41 6.25 12.22
N SER A 63 7.51 5.20 13.05
CA SER A 63 8.74 4.50 13.41
C SER A 63 8.45 3.02 13.63
N ASN A 64 9.48 2.22 13.92
CA ASN A 64 9.36 0.77 14.12
C ASN A 64 8.64 0.08 12.93
N VAL A 65 9.08 0.41 11.74
CA VAL A 65 8.48 -0.05 10.49
C VAL A 65 8.91 -1.49 10.23
N LYS A 66 7.92 -2.37 10.00
CA LYS A 66 8.13 -3.79 9.69
C LYS A 66 7.88 -4.05 8.21
N SER A 67 8.77 -4.79 7.55
CA SER A 67 8.56 -5.26 6.18
C SER A 67 7.54 -6.41 6.16
N CYS A 68 6.52 -6.32 5.30
CA CYS A 68 5.43 -7.30 5.22
C CYS A 68 5.44 -8.11 3.93
N GLY A 69 6.27 -7.76 2.97
CA GLY A 69 6.28 -8.37 1.66
C GLY A 69 6.12 -7.34 0.56
N PHE A 70 5.69 -7.76 -0.60
CA PHE A 70 5.60 -6.84 -1.75
C PHE A 70 4.56 -7.30 -2.75
N VAL A 71 4.15 -6.36 -3.61
CA VAL A 71 3.26 -6.60 -4.72
C VAL A 71 3.99 -6.23 -6.00
N GLN A 72 3.87 -7.06 -7.02
CA GLN A 72 4.53 -6.87 -8.30
C GLN A 72 3.50 -6.92 -9.43
N TRP A 73 3.51 -5.89 -10.28
CA TRP A 73 2.69 -5.81 -11.47
C TRP A 73 3.57 -5.76 -12.71
N TYR A 74 3.19 -6.53 -13.71
CA TYR A 74 3.79 -6.42 -15.04
C TYR A 74 2.75 -5.88 -16.02
N ASN A 75 3.15 -4.92 -16.84
CA ASN A 75 2.33 -4.40 -17.93
C ASN A 75 2.98 -4.81 -19.26
N PRO A 76 2.44 -5.83 -19.94
CA PRO A 76 3.04 -6.32 -21.18
C PRO A 76 2.89 -5.35 -22.36
N VAL A 77 1.90 -4.47 -22.31
CA VAL A 77 1.68 -3.47 -23.37
C VAL A 77 2.75 -2.38 -23.31
N LYS A 78 2.97 -1.82 -22.12
CA LYS A 78 3.98 -0.78 -21.90
C LYS A 78 5.38 -1.36 -21.69
N LYS A 79 5.51 -2.67 -21.52
CA LYS A 79 6.76 -3.37 -21.13
C LYS A 79 7.39 -2.72 -19.91
N SER A 80 6.57 -2.54 -18.87
CA SER A 80 6.99 -1.93 -17.60
C SER A 80 6.57 -2.81 -16.43
N GLN A 81 7.22 -2.62 -15.31
CA GLN A 81 6.83 -3.29 -14.08
C GLN A 81 6.74 -2.30 -12.93
N TYR A 82 5.96 -2.67 -11.93
CA TYR A 82 5.63 -1.82 -10.79
C TYR A 82 5.76 -2.65 -9.53
N LEU A 83 6.59 -2.20 -8.60
CA LEU A 83 6.81 -2.88 -7.33
C LEU A 83 6.28 -2.03 -6.19
N VAL A 84 5.49 -2.63 -5.32
CA VAL A 84 4.95 -1.98 -4.12
C VAL A 84 5.50 -2.72 -2.91
N PHE A 85 6.41 -2.10 -2.17
CA PHE A 85 6.91 -2.66 -0.92
C PHE A 85 5.94 -2.34 0.21
N LEU A 86 5.54 -3.37 0.96
CA LEU A 86 4.51 -3.27 1.99
C LEU A 86 5.16 -3.23 3.36
N PHE A 87 4.78 -2.21 4.14
CA PHE A 87 5.27 -2.01 5.50
C PHE A 87 4.12 -1.87 6.48
N SER A 88 4.35 -2.18 7.73
CA SER A 88 3.38 -1.94 8.79
C SER A 88 4.05 -1.36 10.03
N THR A 89 3.28 -0.61 10.79
CA THR A 89 3.70 -0.08 12.09
C THR A 89 2.49 0.26 12.94
N ASN A 90 2.67 0.20 14.27
CA ASN A 90 1.72 0.72 15.24
C ASN A 90 2.28 1.90 16.02
N THR A 91 3.44 2.43 15.62
CA THR A 91 4.17 3.46 16.36
C THR A 91 4.24 4.74 15.53
N PHE A 92 3.60 5.80 16.04
CA PHE A 92 3.58 7.08 15.34
C PHE A 92 3.37 8.23 16.34
N THR A 93 3.74 9.43 15.89
CA THR A 93 3.48 10.70 16.60
C THR A 93 2.86 11.69 15.63
N GLY A 94 2.27 12.74 16.17
CA GLY A 94 1.67 13.82 15.39
C GLY A 94 0.16 13.70 15.31
N ASN A 95 -0.45 14.69 14.68
CA ASN A 95 -1.91 14.79 14.52
C ASN A 95 -2.27 14.51 13.07
N LEU A 96 -3.23 13.60 12.86
CA LEU A 96 -3.69 13.22 11.53
C LEU A 96 -4.23 14.42 10.77
N GLN A 97 -3.77 14.60 9.54
CA GLN A 97 -4.28 15.56 8.58
C GLN A 97 -4.50 14.87 7.24
N SER A 98 -5.52 15.28 6.52
CA SER A 98 -5.75 14.82 5.16
C SER A 98 -4.95 15.67 4.18
N SER A 99 -4.62 15.08 3.02
CA SER A 99 -3.91 15.80 1.94
C SER A 99 -4.84 15.98 0.74
N HIS A 100 -4.36 16.67 -0.31
CA HIS A 100 -5.08 16.80 -1.57
C HIS A 100 -5.27 15.46 -2.30
N GLU A 101 -4.53 14.42 -1.91
CA GLU A 101 -4.63 13.09 -2.51
C GLU A 101 -5.82 12.31 -2.01
N GLY A 102 -6.45 12.75 -0.93
CA GLY A 102 -7.62 12.13 -0.38
C GLY A 102 -7.74 12.29 1.14
N LYS A 103 -8.95 12.04 1.62
CA LYS A 103 -9.25 12.07 3.05
C LYS A 103 -8.60 10.88 3.75
N MET A 104 -8.02 11.11 4.92
CA MET A 104 -7.50 10.07 5.81
C MET A 104 -8.47 9.83 6.95
N GLU A 105 -8.71 8.57 7.28
CA GLU A 105 -9.66 8.19 8.32
C GLU A 105 -9.23 6.92 9.04
N TRP A 106 -9.34 6.92 10.37
CA TRP A 106 -9.20 5.71 11.16
C TRP A 106 -10.50 4.91 11.13
N MET A 107 -10.41 3.63 10.79
CA MET A 107 -11.58 2.74 10.81
C MET A 107 -11.12 1.31 11.08
N THR A 108 -12.04 0.44 11.50
CA THR A 108 -11.73 -0.98 11.60
C THR A 108 -11.58 -1.57 10.21
N LEU A 109 -10.87 -2.70 10.13
CA LEU A 109 -10.71 -3.39 8.84
C LEU A 109 -12.08 -3.87 8.29
N ASP A 110 -12.99 -4.28 9.18
CA ASP A 110 -14.36 -4.66 8.78
C ASP A 110 -15.11 -3.48 8.18
N GLU A 111 -15.00 -2.28 8.78
CA GLU A 111 -15.59 -1.06 8.23
C GLU A 111 -14.99 -0.73 6.86
N MET A 112 -13.67 -0.87 6.71
CA MET A 112 -12.99 -0.65 5.43
C MET A 112 -13.54 -1.58 4.35
N ARG A 113 -13.71 -2.87 4.68
CA ARG A 113 -14.22 -3.87 3.75
C ARG A 113 -15.67 -3.66 3.32
N LYS A 114 -16.45 -2.98 4.14
CA LYS A 114 -17.84 -2.61 3.80
C LYS A 114 -17.92 -1.42 2.86
N GLY A 115 -16.85 -0.66 2.73
CA GLY A 115 -16.76 0.46 1.81
C GLY A 115 -16.31 0.03 0.42
N LYS A 116 -16.06 1.01 -0.43
CA LYS A 116 -15.56 0.77 -1.79
C LYS A 116 -14.05 0.65 -1.74
N LEU A 117 -13.54 -0.58 -1.77
CA LEU A 117 -12.10 -0.83 -1.80
C LEU A 117 -11.48 -0.42 -3.13
N ALA A 118 -10.23 0.04 -3.08
CA ALA A 118 -9.42 0.21 -4.27
C ALA A 118 -9.25 -1.15 -4.99
N PRO A 119 -8.99 -1.16 -6.30
CA PRO A 119 -8.84 -2.42 -7.04
C PRO A 119 -7.79 -3.34 -6.42
N ASN A 120 -8.12 -4.63 -6.31
CA ASN A 120 -7.24 -5.67 -5.78
C ASN A 120 -6.82 -5.51 -4.31
N MET A 121 -7.47 -4.61 -3.57
CA MET A 121 -7.07 -4.28 -2.21
C MET A 121 -7.08 -5.48 -1.26
N GLU A 122 -8.02 -6.43 -1.45
CA GLU A 122 -8.05 -7.64 -0.62
C GLU A 122 -6.77 -8.49 -0.80
N LYS A 123 -6.17 -8.48 -1.97
CA LYS A 123 -4.90 -9.18 -2.22
C LYS A 123 -3.74 -8.51 -1.47
N TYR A 124 -3.73 -7.19 -1.42
CA TYR A 124 -2.76 -6.43 -0.61
C TYR A 124 -2.96 -6.72 0.88
N ILE A 125 -4.19 -6.65 1.35
CA ILE A 125 -4.53 -6.90 2.76
C ILE A 125 -4.06 -8.29 3.19
N ALA A 126 -4.23 -9.30 2.34
CA ALA A 126 -3.79 -10.66 2.63
C ALA A 126 -2.28 -10.74 2.87
N VAL A 127 -1.47 -10.01 2.09
CA VAL A 127 -0.02 -9.97 2.30
C VAL A 127 0.33 -9.30 3.64
N PHE A 128 -0.34 -8.19 3.98
CA PHE A 128 -0.11 -7.51 5.24
C PHE A 128 -0.44 -8.38 6.46
N LEU A 129 -1.50 -9.17 6.40
CA LEU A 129 -2.05 -9.87 7.56
C LEU A 129 -1.62 -11.33 7.69
N ASN A 130 -0.91 -11.87 6.71
CA ASN A 130 -0.54 -13.29 6.71
C ASN A 130 0.94 -13.46 6.40
N ASP A 131 1.72 -13.84 7.42
CA ASP A 131 3.17 -14.01 7.30
C ASP A 131 3.57 -15.11 6.30
N HIS A 132 2.65 -16.02 5.94
CA HIS A 132 2.91 -17.05 4.93
C HIS A 132 2.76 -16.54 3.50
N ILE A 133 2.04 -15.43 3.31
CA ILE A 133 1.89 -14.79 2.01
C ILE A 133 2.95 -13.69 1.93
N ILE A 134 3.97 -13.91 1.11
CA ILE A 134 5.12 -12.99 1.04
C ILE A 134 5.05 -12.04 -0.15
N GLN A 135 4.16 -12.32 -1.10
CA GLN A 135 4.08 -11.59 -2.34
C GLN A 135 2.67 -11.69 -2.92
N SER A 136 2.31 -10.68 -3.70
CA SER A 136 1.24 -10.78 -4.68
C SER A 136 1.81 -10.42 -6.05
N TYR A 137 1.40 -11.13 -7.09
CA TYR A 137 1.93 -10.92 -8.43
C TYR A 137 0.79 -10.93 -9.44
N GLY A 138 0.84 -10.04 -10.40
CA GLY A 138 -0.16 -10.00 -11.44
C GLY A 138 0.28 -9.30 -12.71
N ILE A 139 -0.52 -9.51 -13.74
CA ILE A 139 -0.39 -8.85 -15.02
C ILE A 139 -1.52 -7.84 -15.11
N SER A 140 -1.22 -6.63 -15.56
CA SER A 140 -2.19 -5.54 -15.69
C SER A 140 -3.47 -6.02 -16.38
N LYS A 141 -4.62 -5.69 -15.80
CA LYS A 141 -5.97 -6.04 -16.23
C LYS A 141 -6.38 -7.50 -16.00
N GLN A 142 -5.50 -8.35 -15.47
CA GLN A 142 -5.82 -9.75 -15.17
C GLN A 142 -5.97 -10.02 -13.68
N GLY A 143 -5.53 -9.09 -12.81
CA GLY A 143 -5.61 -9.23 -11.36
C GLY A 143 -4.38 -9.85 -10.72
N LEU A 144 -4.43 -9.96 -9.41
CA LEU A 144 -3.33 -10.45 -8.57
C LEU A 144 -3.57 -11.88 -8.08
N MET A 145 -2.49 -12.61 -7.92
CA MET A 145 -2.48 -13.90 -7.20
C MET A 145 -1.49 -13.78 -6.03
N ASN A 146 -1.87 -14.31 -4.88
CA ASN A 146 -1.01 -14.35 -3.72
C ASN A 146 -0.05 -15.55 -3.81
N VAL A 147 1.19 -15.32 -3.38
CA VAL A 147 2.24 -16.34 -3.39
C VAL A 147 2.72 -16.55 -1.96
N THR A 148 2.74 -17.80 -1.52
CA THR A 148 3.18 -18.17 -0.18
C THR A 148 4.69 -18.33 -0.11
N ASN A 149 5.22 -18.43 1.09
CA ASN A 149 6.65 -18.64 1.32
C ASN A 149 7.16 -20.00 0.83
N THR A 150 6.28 -20.92 0.47
CA THR A 150 6.65 -22.19 -0.16
C THR A 150 6.64 -22.11 -1.69
N GLY A 151 6.20 -20.98 -2.26
CA GLY A 151 6.07 -20.78 -3.69
C GLY A 151 4.70 -21.15 -4.25
N ASP A 152 3.78 -21.63 -3.40
CA ASP A 152 2.42 -21.94 -3.84
C ASP A 152 1.61 -20.67 -4.08
N THR A 153 0.74 -20.70 -5.07
CA THR A 153 -0.21 -19.62 -5.34
C THR A 153 -1.58 -19.93 -4.75
N ILE A 154 -2.19 -18.90 -4.23
CA ILE A 154 -3.54 -19.00 -3.65
C ILE A 154 -4.43 -17.83 -4.04
#